data_5d8544f0e75a6f67a348d6cc1531c414
#
_entry.id   5d8544f0e75a6f67a348d6cc1531c414
#
_cell.length_a   1.000
_cell.length_b   1.000
_cell.length_c   1.000
_cell.angle_alpha   90.00
_cell.angle_beta   90.00
_cell.angle_gamma   90.00
#
_symmetry.space_group_name_H-M   'P 1'
#
loop_
_entity.id
_entity.type
_entity.pdbx_description
1 polymer ?
#
loop_
_entity_poly.entity_id
_entity_poly.type
_entity_poly.pdbx_seq_one_letter_code
_entity_poly.pdbx_strand_id
1 'polypeptide(L)'
;MPLTESAKPTDILELARTKVLDQGIGLDQGETLQVLQLGDDRITEILELAHQVRLKWCGEEIEAEGIISLKTGGCPEDCHFCSQSGLFESPVRSAWLDIAGLVEAAKQTQKSGATEFCIVAAVKGPDDRLMNQLEQAVAAIKAEVDIEVAASVGILTQEQVDRLKAAGVHRYNHNLETARSFFPNVVT
;
A
#
# COMPACT_ATOMS: atom_id res chain seq x y z
N MET A 1 -43.91 29.90 27.53
CA MET A 1 -43.31 28.85 26.70
C MET A 1 -41.83 29.19 26.55
N PRO A 2 -40.88 28.42 27.06
CA PRO A 2 -39.49 28.64 26.80
C PRO A 2 -39.19 28.28 25.35
N LEU A 3 -38.48 29.16 24.63
CA LEU A 3 -37.96 28.91 23.29
C LEU A 3 -36.97 27.77 23.38
N THR A 4 -37.23 26.68 22.66
CA THR A 4 -36.28 25.60 22.47
C THR A 4 -35.06 26.18 21.73
N GLU A 5 -33.93 26.29 22.42
CA GLU A 5 -32.61 26.53 21.80
C GLU A 5 -32.42 25.47 20.71
N SER A 6 -32.40 25.92 19.45
CA SER A 6 -32.02 25.05 18.36
C SER A 6 -30.56 24.66 18.59
N ALA A 7 -30.33 23.36 18.86
CA ALA A 7 -28.99 22.82 18.99
C ALA A 7 -28.18 23.26 17.74
N LYS A 8 -27.05 23.96 17.95
CA LYS A 8 -26.09 24.21 16.86
C LYS A 8 -25.73 22.88 16.21
N PRO A 9 -25.64 22.84 14.88
CA PRO A 9 -25.17 21.62 14.22
C PRO A 9 -23.79 21.25 14.82
N THR A 10 -23.70 20.02 15.32
CA THR A 10 -22.46 19.50 15.89
C THR A 10 -21.37 19.59 14.82
N ASP A 11 -20.23 20.15 15.17
CA ASP A 11 -19.07 20.20 14.25
C ASP A 11 -18.70 18.77 13.84
N ILE A 12 -18.46 18.57 12.56
CA ILE A 12 -18.14 17.24 12.03
C ILE A 12 -16.89 16.64 12.66
N LEU A 13 -15.90 17.44 13.06
CA LEU A 13 -14.70 16.94 13.76
C LEU A 13 -14.99 16.54 15.21
N GLU A 14 -15.90 17.23 15.89
CA GLU A 14 -16.37 16.80 17.22
C GLU A 14 -17.17 15.51 17.16
N LEU A 15 -18.02 15.38 16.15
CA LEU A 15 -18.73 14.13 15.88
C LEU A 15 -17.77 12.98 15.58
N ALA A 16 -16.79 13.22 14.71
CA ALA A 16 -15.77 12.26 14.34
C ALA A 16 -14.95 11.82 15.56
N ARG A 17 -14.54 12.76 16.42
CA ARG A 17 -13.85 12.47 17.68
C ARG A 17 -14.67 11.54 18.54
N THR A 18 -15.90 11.90 18.83
CA THR A 18 -16.79 11.12 19.68
C THR A 18 -17.02 9.72 19.13
N LYS A 19 -17.36 9.59 17.83
CA LYS A 19 -17.59 8.28 17.21
C LYS A 19 -16.34 7.41 17.21
N VAL A 20 -15.21 7.94 16.71
CA VAL A 20 -14.03 7.12 16.46
C VAL A 20 -13.20 6.92 17.71
N LEU A 21 -12.98 7.96 18.52
CA LEU A 21 -12.16 7.83 19.73
C LEU A 21 -12.96 7.28 20.91
N ASP A 22 -14.17 7.76 21.16
CA ASP A 22 -14.87 7.40 22.41
C ASP A 22 -15.72 6.13 22.24
N GLN A 23 -16.40 5.99 21.10
CA GLN A 23 -17.33 4.88 20.84
C GLN A 23 -16.72 3.73 20.04
N GLY A 24 -15.59 3.93 19.37
CA GLY A 24 -14.98 2.92 18.50
C GLY A 24 -15.78 2.63 17.22
N ILE A 25 -16.57 3.60 16.77
CA ILE A 25 -17.43 3.49 15.59
C ILE A 25 -16.83 4.33 14.46
N GLY A 26 -16.64 3.74 13.27
CA GLY A 26 -16.19 4.46 12.08
C GLY A 26 -17.19 5.50 11.60
N LEU A 27 -16.70 6.49 10.85
CA LEU A 27 -17.56 7.44 10.14
C LEU A 27 -18.31 6.73 9.01
N ASP A 28 -19.55 7.13 8.77
CA ASP A 28 -20.27 6.72 7.58
C ASP A 28 -19.80 7.51 6.34
N GLN A 29 -20.33 7.17 5.16
CA GLN A 29 -19.93 7.81 3.90
C GLN A 29 -20.25 9.31 3.88
N GLY A 30 -21.39 9.72 4.45
CA GLY A 30 -21.82 11.13 4.48
C GLY A 30 -20.94 11.94 5.42
N GLU A 31 -20.63 11.42 6.58
CA GLU A 31 -19.75 12.02 7.58
C GLU A 31 -18.31 12.12 7.04
N THR A 32 -17.81 11.07 6.40
CA THR A 32 -16.49 11.07 5.75
C THR A 32 -16.42 12.14 4.67
N LEU A 33 -17.46 12.27 3.85
CA LEU A 33 -17.53 13.30 2.82
C LEU A 33 -17.51 14.73 3.43
N GLN A 34 -18.20 14.95 4.55
CA GLN A 34 -18.17 16.23 5.24
C GLN A 34 -16.77 16.57 5.76
N VAL A 35 -16.03 15.60 6.31
CA VAL A 35 -14.62 15.81 6.72
C VAL A 35 -13.76 16.18 5.52
N LEU A 36 -13.90 15.45 4.39
CA LEU A 36 -13.13 15.73 3.15
C LEU A 36 -13.46 17.05 2.48
N GLN A 37 -14.61 17.64 2.78
CA GLN A 37 -15.06 18.94 2.25
C GLN A 37 -14.69 20.13 3.16
N LEU A 38 -14.04 19.89 4.29
CA LEU A 38 -13.54 20.98 5.12
C LEU A 38 -12.47 21.78 4.38
N GLY A 39 -12.45 23.08 4.62
CA GLY A 39 -11.45 23.96 4.02
C GLY A 39 -10.04 23.76 4.58
N ASP A 40 -9.05 24.26 3.85
CA ASP A 40 -7.63 24.18 4.22
C ASP A 40 -7.32 24.83 5.57
N ASP A 41 -8.12 25.79 6.00
CA ASP A 41 -8.03 26.42 7.32
C ASP A 41 -8.26 25.44 8.48
N ARG A 42 -8.94 24.31 8.22
CA ARG A 42 -9.22 23.25 9.20
C ARG A 42 -8.21 22.08 9.14
N ILE A 43 -7.22 22.12 8.23
CA ILE A 43 -6.31 20.99 8.02
C ILE A 43 -5.54 20.58 9.28
N THR A 44 -5.14 21.55 10.11
CA THR A 44 -4.42 21.27 11.35
C THR A 44 -5.27 20.49 12.34
N GLU A 45 -6.56 20.82 12.47
CA GLU A 45 -7.51 20.13 13.35
C GLU A 45 -7.76 18.68 12.84
N ILE A 46 -7.87 18.50 11.52
CA ILE A 46 -8.03 17.18 10.90
C ILE A 46 -6.79 16.31 11.19
N LEU A 47 -5.59 16.86 10.98
CA LEU A 47 -4.33 16.14 11.22
C LEU A 47 -4.16 15.77 12.69
N GLU A 48 -4.52 16.65 13.62
CA GLU A 48 -4.47 16.39 15.06
C GLU A 48 -5.42 15.25 15.45
N LEU A 49 -6.66 15.29 14.94
CA LEU A 49 -7.64 14.22 15.18
C LEU A 49 -7.19 12.90 14.56
N ALA A 50 -6.73 12.91 13.32
CA ALA A 50 -6.21 11.72 12.64
C ALA A 50 -5.03 11.11 13.39
N HIS A 51 -4.12 11.94 13.93
CA HIS A 51 -3.01 11.49 14.75
C HIS A 51 -3.48 10.80 16.04
N GLN A 52 -4.47 11.36 16.73
CA GLN A 52 -5.05 10.74 17.93
C GLN A 52 -5.73 9.41 17.61
N VAL A 53 -6.43 9.32 16.47
CA VAL A 53 -7.03 8.07 15.98
C VAL A 53 -5.95 7.03 15.73
N ARG A 54 -4.86 7.41 15.03
CA ARG A 54 -3.72 6.54 14.79
C ARG A 54 -3.11 6.02 16.09
N LEU A 55 -2.81 6.92 17.05
CA LEU A 55 -2.21 6.53 18.33
C LEU A 55 -3.11 5.55 19.09
N LYS A 56 -4.42 5.78 19.08
CA LYS A 56 -5.37 4.92 19.79
C LYS A 56 -5.48 3.52 19.19
N TRP A 57 -5.49 3.41 17.86
CA TRP A 57 -5.82 2.17 17.16
C TRP A 57 -4.61 1.44 16.59
N CYS A 58 -3.52 2.15 16.30
CA CYS A 58 -2.30 1.60 15.72
C CYS A 58 -1.06 1.73 16.64
N GLY A 59 -1.16 2.50 17.74
CA GLY A 59 -0.03 2.72 18.64
C GLY A 59 0.99 3.73 18.10
N GLU A 60 2.16 3.77 18.73
CA GLU A 60 3.25 4.69 18.40
C GLU A 60 4.22 4.13 17.37
N GLU A 61 4.22 2.84 17.16
CA GLU A 61 5.14 2.16 16.25
C GLU A 61 4.88 2.53 14.79
N ILE A 62 5.94 2.59 14.02
CA ILE A 62 5.92 2.84 12.57
C ILE A 62 6.58 1.64 11.91
N GLU A 63 5.85 1.00 11.00
CA GLU A 63 6.42 -0.03 10.14
C GLU A 63 7.27 0.63 9.05
N ALA A 64 8.47 0.10 8.82
CA ALA A 64 9.33 0.49 7.73
C ALA A 64 9.47 -0.68 6.76
N GLU A 65 9.22 -0.43 5.49
CA GLU A 65 9.33 -1.41 4.41
C GLU A 65 10.46 -1.02 3.46
N GLY A 66 11.30 -1.98 3.10
CA GLY A 66 12.24 -1.82 1.99
C GLY A 66 11.68 -2.43 0.71
N ILE A 67 11.90 -1.77 -0.42
CA ILE A 67 11.38 -2.22 -1.72
C ILE A 67 12.53 -2.50 -2.67
N ILE A 68 12.45 -3.62 -3.37
CA ILE A 68 13.39 -3.99 -4.43
C ILE A 68 12.67 -4.42 -5.70
N SER A 69 13.15 -3.97 -6.85
CA SER A 69 12.65 -4.45 -8.14
C SER A 69 13.40 -5.70 -8.58
N LEU A 70 12.73 -6.84 -8.54
CA LEU A 70 13.18 -8.08 -9.18
C LEU A 70 13.24 -7.90 -10.70
N LYS A 71 12.24 -7.23 -11.27
CA LYS A 71 12.20 -6.85 -12.69
C LYS A 71 11.82 -5.37 -12.82
N THR A 72 12.67 -4.59 -13.50
CA THR A 72 12.39 -3.20 -13.87
C THR A 72 12.09 -3.08 -15.36
N GLY A 73 11.28 -2.11 -15.74
CA GLY A 73 10.99 -1.72 -17.12
C GLY A 73 10.30 -2.79 -17.96
N GLY A 74 9.82 -2.39 -19.13
CA GLY A 74 9.20 -3.26 -20.11
C GLY A 74 7.91 -3.92 -19.63
N CYS A 75 7.14 -3.25 -18.76
CA CYS A 75 5.78 -3.67 -18.40
C CYS A 75 4.88 -3.52 -19.63
N PRO A 76 4.02 -4.52 -19.95
CA PRO A 76 3.14 -4.45 -21.13
C PRO A 76 1.93 -3.54 -20.93
N GLU A 77 1.72 -3.00 -19.72
CA GLU A 77 0.59 -2.12 -19.41
C GLU A 77 0.89 -0.67 -19.73
N ASP A 78 -0.16 0.09 -20.05
CA ASP A 78 -0.11 1.49 -20.46
C ASP A 78 -0.46 2.50 -19.36
N CYS A 79 -0.22 2.16 -18.10
CA CYS A 79 -0.44 3.11 -17.00
C CYS A 79 0.29 4.42 -17.23
N HIS A 80 -0.43 5.51 -17.51
CA HIS A 80 0.11 6.77 -18.02
C HIS A 80 1.08 7.48 -17.06
N PHE A 81 1.04 7.15 -15.78
CA PHE A 81 1.92 7.70 -14.75
C PHE A 81 3.16 6.83 -14.49
N CYS A 82 3.20 5.60 -15.03
CA CYS A 82 4.18 4.59 -14.62
C CYS A 82 5.41 4.58 -15.53
N SER A 83 6.57 4.90 -14.97
CA SER A 83 7.85 4.85 -15.67
C SER A 83 8.31 3.43 -16.04
N GLN A 84 7.65 2.38 -15.52
CA GLN A 84 7.96 0.98 -15.80
C GLN A 84 7.28 0.46 -17.08
N SER A 85 6.32 1.21 -17.65
CA SER A 85 5.66 0.84 -18.90
C SER A 85 6.68 0.75 -20.05
N GLY A 86 6.60 -0.32 -20.83
CA GLY A 86 7.37 -0.50 -22.06
C GLY A 86 6.73 0.16 -23.29
N LEU A 87 5.56 0.79 -23.13
CA LEU A 87 4.80 1.42 -24.23
C LEU A 87 5.12 2.92 -24.35
N PHE A 88 5.77 3.51 -23.38
CA PHE A 88 6.16 4.92 -23.36
C PHE A 88 7.67 5.10 -23.33
N GLU A 89 8.15 6.26 -23.77
CA GLU A 89 9.53 6.66 -23.57
C GLU A 89 9.80 6.85 -22.06
N SER A 90 10.76 6.08 -21.54
CA SER A 90 11.15 6.12 -20.14
C SER A 90 12.67 5.96 -20.01
N PRO A 91 13.32 6.64 -19.06
CA PRO A 91 14.72 6.42 -18.75
C PRO A 91 14.97 5.06 -18.08
N VAL A 92 13.92 4.37 -17.63
CA VAL A 92 14.00 3.07 -16.95
C VAL A 92 14.34 1.98 -17.95
N ARG A 93 15.51 1.35 -17.75
CA ARG A 93 15.95 0.22 -18.58
C ARG A 93 15.40 -1.08 -18.02
N SER A 94 15.05 -2.02 -18.91
CA SER A 94 14.66 -3.36 -18.49
C SER A 94 15.86 -4.09 -17.87
N ALA A 95 15.68 -4.56 -16.65
CA ALA A 95 16.68 -5.30 -15.90
C ALA A 95 16.04 -6.35 -15.02
N TRP A 96 16.79 -7.39 -14.71
CA TRP A 96 16.40 -8.45 -13.78
C TRP A 96 17.47 -8.58 -12.71
N LEU A 97 17.05 -8.71 -11.45
CA LEU A 97 17.91 -9.00 -10.34
C LEU A 97 17.91 -10.52 -10.09
N ASP A 98 19.06 -11.08 -9.79
CA ASP A 98 19.19 -12.48 -9.42
C ASP A 98 18.83 -12.71 -7.93
N ILE A 99 18.73 -13.98 -7.54
CA ILE A 99 18.36 -14.35 -6.16
C ILE A 99 19.41 -13.87 -5.15
N ALA A 100 20.68 -13.92 -5.49
CA ALA A 100 21.75 -13.47 -4.60
C ALA A 100 21.67 -11.96 -4.32
N GLY A 101 21.36 -11.17 -5.35
CA GLY A 101 21.11 -9.73 -5.22
C GLY A 101 19.88 -9.42 -4.37
N LEU A 102 18.81 -10.24 -4.47
CA LEU A 102 17.62 -10.09 -3.63
C LEU A 102 17.92 -10.39 -2.16
N VAL A 103 18.67 -11.44 -1.87
CA VAL A 103 19.09 -11.78 -0.49
C VAL A 103 19.96 -10.68 0.11
N GLU A 104 20.92 -10.15 -0.66
CA GLU A 104 21.77 -9.07 -0.18
C GLU A 104 20.96 -7.78 0.07
N ALA A 105 20.00 -7.44 -0.80
CA ALA A 105 19.12 -6.31 -0.61
C ALA A 105 18.24 -6.50 0.66
N ALA A 106 17.74 -7.70 0.91
CA ALA A 106 16.97 -8.00 2.13
C ALA A 106 17.83 -7.83 3.40
N LYS A 107 19.10 -8.27 3.38
CA LYS A 107 20.05 -8.05 4.49
C LYS A 107 20.27 -6.56 4.77
N GLN A 108 20.45 -5.77 3.72
CA GLN A 108 20.63 -4.32 3.86
C GLN A 108 19.36 -3.65 4.40
N THR A 109 18.19 -4.08 3.93
CA THR A 109 16.88 -3.60 4.42
C THR A 109 16.71 -3.91 5.90
N GLN A 110 16.94 -5.13 6.34
CA GLN A 110 16.89 -5.52 7.76
C GLN A 110 17.87 -4.69 8.58
N LYS A 111 19.10 -4.51 8.09
CA LYS A 111 20.13 -3.72 8.78
C LYS A 111 19.75 -2.24 8.94
N SER A 112 18.91 -1.70 8.07
CA SER A 112 18.37 -0.32 8.19
C SER A 112 17.27 -0.19 9.25
N GLY A 113 16.83 -1.31 9.85
CA GLY A 113 15.76 -1.35 10.85
C GLY A 113 14.37 -1.58 10.26
N ALA A 114 14.25 -1.85 8.96
CA ALA A 114 12.98 -2.21 8.35
C ALA A 114 12.55 -3.61 8.77
N THR A 115 11.24 -3.78 8.93
CA THR A 115 10.61 -5.04 9.37
C THR A 115 9.99 -5.83 8.21
N GLU A 116 9.82 -5.19 7.06
CA GLU A 116 9.26 -5.79 5.85
C GLU A 116 10.12 -5.50 4.61
N PHE A 117 10.19 -6.45 3.70
CA PHE A 117 10.91 -6.37 2.44
C PHE A 117 10.00 -6.78 1.28
N CYS A 118 9.69 -5.84 0.40
CA CYS A 118 8.79 -6.04 -0.73
C CYS A 118 9.54 -6.31 -2.02
N ILE A 119 9.24 -7.41 -2.67
CA ILE A 119 9.76 -7.78 -3.99
C ILE A 119 8.75 -7.34 -5.06
N VAL A 120 9.17 -6.42 -5.93
CA VAL A 120 8.31 -5.84 -6.97
C VAL A 120 8.76 -6.31 -8.36
N ALA A 121 7.83 -6.55 -9.27
CA ALA A 121 8.14 -6.79 -10.67
C ALA A 121 7.24 -5.97 -11.60
N ALA A 122 7.83 -5.35 -12.62
CA ALA A 122 7.13 -4.57 -13.64
C ALA A 122 6.47 -5.50 -14.67
N VAL A 123 5.30 -6.06 -14.32
CA VAL A 123 4.52 -7.01 -15.12
C VAL A 123 3.03 -6.76 -14.93
N LYS A 124 2.20 -7.20 -15.88
CA LYS A 124 0.74 -7.25 -15.73
C LYS A 124 0.31 -8.30 -14.70
N GLY A 125 0.98 -9.44 -14.73
CA GLY A 125 0.83 -10.57 -13.83
C GLY A 125 1.98 -11.54 -14.05
N PRO A 126 2.33 -12.37 -13.07
CA PRO A 126 3.47 -13.27 -13.17
C PRO A 126 3.14 -14.48 -14.04
N ASP A 127 4.09 -14.88 -14.88
CA ASP A 127 4.13 -16.20 -15.51
C ASP A 127 4.76 -17.24 -14.55
N ASP A 128 4.76 -18.51 -14.97
CA ASP A 128 5.32 -19.60 -14.15
C ASP A 128 6.82 -19.42 -13.89
N ARG A 129 7.57 -18.82 -14.81
CA ARG A 129 9.00 -18.55 -14.63
C ARG A 129 9.20 -17.55 -13.50
N LEU A 130 8.46 -16.44 -13.53
CA LEU A 130 8.54 -15.40 -12.49
C LEU A 130 8.06 -15.94 -11.14
N MET A 131 6.98 -16.74 -11.13
CA MET A 131 6.49 -17.39 -9.91
C MET A 131 7.56 -18.30 -9.29
N ASN A 132 8.19 -19.18 -10.07
CA ASN A 132 9.25 -20.05 -9.60
C ASN A 132 10.46 -19.26 -9.06
N GLN A 133 10.84 -18.18 -9.73
CA GLN A 133 11.94 -17.31 -9.29
C GLN A 133 11.59 -16.61 -7.97
N LEU A 134 10.35 -16.16 -7.83
CA LEU A 134 9.87 -15.49 -6.61
C LEU A 134 9.85 -16.46 -5.42
N GLU A 135 9.32 -17.68 -5.62
CA GLU A 135 9.33 -18.73 -4.58
C GLU A 135 10.75 -19.07 -4.10
N GLN A 136 11.68 -19.22 -5.04
CA GLN A 136 13.09 -19.48 -4.72
C GLN A 136 13.72 -18.29 -3.98
N ALA A 137 13.41 -17.06 -4.39
CA ALA A 137 13.90 -15.85 -3.74
C ALA A 137 13.38 -15.73 -2.30
N VAL A 138 12.08 -15.96 -2.09
CA VAL A 138 11.46 -15.94 -0.75
C VAL A 138 12.09 -16.99 0.14
N ALA A 139 12.25 -18.22 -0.35
CA ALA A 139 12.90 -19.29 0.41
C ALA A 139 14.36 -18.95 0.78
N ALA A 140 15.13 -18.39 -0.15
CA ALA A 140 16.52 -17.99 0.10
C ALA A 140 16.61 -16.82 1.10
N ILE A 141 15.75 -15.83 0.99
CA ILE A 141 15.69 -14.71 1.94
C ILE A 141 15.35 -15.22 3.34
N LYS A 142 14.29 -16.01 3.49
CA LYS A 142 13.86 -16.54 4.80
C LYS A 142 14.87 -17.49 5.45
N ALA A 143 15.76 -18.09 4.67
CA ALA A 143 16.84 -18.92 5.19
C ALA A 143 17.99 -18.10 5.83
N GLU A 144 18.17 -16.84 5.42
CA GLU A 144 19.31 -16.03 5.82
C GLU A 144 18.94 -14.73 6.57
N VAL A 145 17.69 -14.26 6.43
CA VAL A 145 17.26 -12.95 6.93
C VAL A 145 15.94 -13.11 7.70
N ASP A 146 15.91 -12.59 8.91
CA ASP A 146 14.68 -12.52 9.72
C ASP A 146 13.94 -11.22 9.37
N ILE A 147 13.17 -11.26 8.29
CA ILE A 147 12.37 -10.14 7.78
C ILE A 147 11.08 -10.68 7.16
N GLU A 148 9.99 -9.96 7.32
CA GLU A 148 8.75 -10.31 6.61
C GLU A 148 8.89 -9.99 5.12
N VAL A 149 8.35 -10.87 4.27
CA VAL A 149 8.45 -10.70 2.82
C VAL A 149 7.10 -10.38 2.23
N ALA A 150 7.02 -9.22 1.57
CA ALA A 150 5.88 -8.81 0.75
C ALA A 150 6.19 -9.00 -0.75
N ALA A 151 5.16 -9.01 -1.57
CA ALA A 151 5.29 -9.06 -3.02
C ALA A 151 4.31 -8.12 -3.73
N SER A 152 4.73 -7.58 -4.89
CA SER A 152 3.89 -6.78 -5.79
C SER A 152 4.28 -7.11 -7.23
N VAL A 153 3.57 -8.07 -7.83
CA VAL A 153 3.92 -8.63 -9.14
C VAL A 153 2.71 -8.66 -10.09
N GLY A 154 1.82 -7.68 -9.97
CA GLY A 154 0.66 -7.52 -10.84
C GLY A 154 -0.56 -8.35 -10.41
N ILE A 155 -1.42 -8.72 -11.37
CA ILE A 155 -2.68 -9.40 -11.11
C ILE A 155 -2.43 -10.91 -10.94
N LEU A 156 -2.88 -11.47 -9.82
CA LEU A 156 -2.71 -12.89 -9.49
C LEU A 156 -3.97 -13.70 -9.78
N THR A 157 -3.77 -14.95 -10.17
CA THR A 157 -4.80 -15.99 -10.08
C THR A 157 -4.86 -16.55 -8.66
N GLN A 158 -5.95 -17.25 -8.31
CA GLN A 158 -6.07 -17.90 -7.01
C GLN A 158 -4.94 -18.90 -6.74
N GLU A 159 -4.56 -19.69 -7.76
CA GLU A 159 -3.43 -20.63 -7.66
C GLU A 159 -2.12 -19.91 -7.31
N GLN A 160 -1.84 -18.78 -7.97
CA GLN A 160 -0.64 -17.98 -7.68
C GLN A 160 -0.66 -17.39 -6.26
N VAL A 161 -1.82 -16.95 -5.76
CA VAL A 161 -1.99 -16.52 -4.37
C VAL A 161 -1.64 -17.64 -3.41
N ASP A 162 -2.16 -18.85 -3.65
CA ASP A 162 -1.93 -20.01 -2.81
C ASP A 162 -0.43 -20.41 -2.80
N ARG A 163 0.23 -20.32 -3.96
CA ARG A 163 1.68 -20.55 -4.11
C ARG A 163 2.51 -19.54 -3.31
N LEU A 164 2.21 -18.24 -3.43
CA LEU A 164 2.93 -17.19 -2.68
C LEU A 164 2.74 -17.34 -1.18
N LYS A 165 1.52 -17.65 -0.74
CA LYS A 165 1.24 -17.92 0.66
C LYS A 165 2.02 -19.15 1.17
N ALA A 166 2.06 -20.23 0.39
CA ALA A 166 2.82 -21.44 0.74
C ALA A 166 4.34 -21.19 0.79
N ALA A 167 4.86 -20.30 -0.09
CA ALA A 167 6.25 -19.87 -0.06
C ALA A 167 6.60 -19.00 1.15
N GLY A 168 5.60 -18.44 1.85
CA GLY A 168 5.77 -17.62 3.04
C GLY A 168 5.78 -16.12 2.77
N VAL A 169 5.17 -15.68 1.67
CA VAL A 169 4.85 -14.26 1.45
C VAL A 169 3.81 -13.83 2.48
N HIS A 170 4.14 -12.81 3.27
CA HIS A 170 3.32 -12.29 4.36
C HIS A 170 2.22 -11.36 3.84
N ARG A 171 2.56 -10.46 2.92
CA ARG A 171 1.66 -9.43 2.39
C ARG A 171 1.76 -9.34 0.87
N TYR A 172 0.65 -9.04 0.22
CA TYR A 172 0.62 -8.75 -1.21
C TYR A 172 0.14 -7.33 -1.45
N ASN A 173 0.95 -6.53 -2.14
CA ASN A 173 0.64 -5.15 -2.47
C ASN A 173 0.09 -5.06 -3.89
N HIS A 174 -1.11 -4.50 -4.04
CA HIS A 174 -1.73 -4.22 -5.33
C HIS A 174 -2.54 -2.93 -5.25
N ASN A 175 -2.22 -1.98 -6.09
CA ASN A 175 -2.84 -0.66 -6.05
C ASN A 175 -4.15 -0.64 -6.84
N LEU A 176 -5.10 0.16 -6.39
CA LEU A 176 -6.29 0.51 -7.17
C LEU A 176 -6.00 1.61 -8.22
N GLU A 177 -4.87 2.27 -8.10
CA GLU A 177 -4.30 3.34 -8.94
C GLU A 177 -5.15 4.62 -8.94
N THR A 178 -6.46 4.54 -9.12
CA THR A 178 -7.36 5.69 -9.14
C THR A 178 -8.81 5.29 -8.89
N ALA A 179 -9.71 6.27 -8.84
CA ALA A 179 -11.15 6.02 -8.75
C ALA A 179 -11.65 5.23 -9.97
N ARG A 180 -12.57 4.29 -9.76
CA ARG A 180 -13.13 3.45 -10.82
C ARG A 180 -13.66 4.24 -12.02
N SER A 181 -14.31 5.37 -11.77
CA SER A 181 -14.87 6.24 -12.82
C SER A 181 -13.79 6.95 -13.66
N PHE A 182 -12.59 7.13 -13.11
CA PHE A 182 -11.47 7.79 -13.78
C PHE A 182 -10.48 6.79 -14.39
N PHE A 183 -10.54 5.51 -14.00
CA PHE A 183 -9.60 4.47 -14.39
C PHE A 183 -9.36 4.40 -15.91
N PRO A 184 -10.39 4.51 -16.80
CA PRO A 184 -10.18 4.47 -18.25
C PRO A 184 -9.35 5.63 -18.82
N ASN A 185 -9.12 6.69 -18.03
CA ASN A 185 -8.25 7.80 -18.42
C ASN A 185 -6.78 7.59 -18.02
N VAL A 186 -6.51 6.56 -17.23
CA VAL A 186 -5.19 6.27 -16.65
C VAL A 186 -4.63 4.98 -17.22
N VAL A 187 -5.46 3.98 -17.44
CA VAL A 187 -5.10 2.64 -17.96
C VAL A 187 -6.16 2.19 -18.94
N THR A 188 -5.80 1.57 -20.08
CA THR A 188 -6.75 1.03 -21.07
C THR A 188 -6.91 -0.48 -20.99
#